data_73b0463cf7f61228e26e3c5705c50df7
#
_entry.id   73b0463cf7f61228e26e3c5705c50df7
#
_cell.length_a   1.000
_cell.length_b   1.000
_cell.length_c   1.000
_cell.angle_alpha   90.00
_cell.angle_beta   90.00
_cell.angle_gamma   90.00
#
_symmetry.space_group_name_H-M   'P 1'
#
loop_
_entity.id
_entity.type
_entity.pdbx_description
1 polymer ?
#
loop_
_entity_poly.entity_id
_entity_poly.type
_entity_poly.pdbx_seq_one_letter_code
_entity_poly.pdbx_strand_id
1 'polypeptide(L)'
;MSSTEKIVLTGIKPTGTPHIGNYIGALKPLIEQSQTQKTFMFIADLHALNSIHSAAQIKQHTYEIAALLISLGLNLDNAVLFRQSDIDEIYQLNTLLMNVTPKGLMNRAHSYKAAMDRNTANGEDIDAGINMGLYTYPILMSADILLYNSDIVPVGSDQKQHVEFARDIAGYFNKIYGETFKLPTPVIGQDTGLIPGLDGRKMSKSYDNTIPLMAPEKELKKKIMRIITDSKTPDESKNPDESTIYHLYKHFATDSECAEFADMFRRGGMGYGTAKTILFEKINSVLSSARAEYERLMSNRAEIDAILADGAMRAGAVATETLARVRAAMLG
;
A
#
# COMPACT_ATOMS: atom_id res chain seq x y z
N MET A 1 -10.80 -11.68 -30.83
CA MET A 1 -10.63 -12.20 -29.47
C MET A 1 -10.82 -11.00 -28.54
N SER A 2 -11.94 -10.97 -27.82
CA SER A 2 -12.17 -9.93 -26.81
C SER A 2 -11.08 -10.05 -25.75
N SER A 3 -10.20 -9.06 -25.63
CA SER A 3 -9.29 -8.97 -24.49
C SER A 3 -10.17 -8.78 -23.25
N THR A 4 -10.40 -9.85 -22.49
CA THR A 4 -11.04 -9.73 -21.19
C THR A 4 -10.18 -8.75 -20.39
N GLU A 5 -10.79 -7.64 -19.99
CA GLU A 5 -10.15 -6.61 -19.17
C GLU A 5 -9.57 -7.24 -17.91
N LYS A 6 -8.29 -7.03 -17.66
CA LYS A 6 -7.62 -7.61 -16.48
C LYS A 6 -8.07 -6.93 -15.22
N ILE A 7 -8.42 -7.71 -14.22
CA ILE A 7 -8.83 -7.25 -12.89
C ILE A 7 -7.60 -7.11 -12.02
N VAL A 8 -7.37 -5.91 -11.52
CA VAL A 8 -6.33 -5.60 -10.53
C VAL A 8 -6.93 -5.62 -9.13
N LEU A 9 -6.25 -6.24 -8.19
CA LEU A 9 -6.60 -6.17 -6.77
C LEU A 9 -5.44 -5.63 -5.95
N THR A 10 -5.73 -4.72 -5.05
CA THR A 10 -4.77 -4.23 -4.06
C THR A 10 -5.44 -3.94 -2.73
N GLY A 11 -4.71 -4.17 -1.63
CA GLY A 11 -5.15 -3.88 -0.28
C GLY A 11 -4.20 -2.94 0.44
N ILE A 12 -4.72 -1.97 1.16
CA ILE A 12 -3.93 -1.04 1.96
C ILE A 12 -4.31 -1.18 3.43
N LYS A 13 -3.32 -1.57 4.24
CA LYS A 13 -3.52 -1.72 5.68
C LYS A 13 -3.60 -0.33 6.35
N PRO A 14 -4.65 -0.03 7.14
CA PRO A 14 -4.82 1.25 7.81
C PRO A 14 -3.94 1.34 9.08
N THR A 15 -2.61 1.46 8.90
CA THR A 15 -1.62 1.51 10.00
C THR A 15 -1.06 2.90 10.26
N GLY A 16 -1.85 3.94 10.00
CA GLY A 16 -1.52 5.34 10.21
C GLY A 16 -1.14 6.07 8.92
N THR A 17 -0.97 7.39 9.03
CA THR A 17 -0.78 8.30 7.90
C THR A 17 0.44 7.92 7.06
N PRO A 18 0.29 7.75 5.75
CA PRO A 18 1.39 7.52 4.83
C PRO A 18 2.35 8.71 4.73
N HIS A 19 3.60 8.42 4.41
CA HIS A 19 4.64 9.40 4.12
C HIS A 19 4.95 9.45 2.61
N ILE A 20 5.72 10.44 2.18
CA ILE A 20 6.10 10.64 0.77
C ILE A 20 6.71 9.36 0.15
N GLY A 21 7.50 8.59 0.91
CA GLY A 21 8.03 7.32 0.43
C GLY A 21 6.96 6.29 0.09
N ASN A 22 5.87 6.22 0.88
CA ASN A 22 4.72 5.36 0.55
C ASN A 22 3.97 5.85 -0.70
N TYR A 23 3.85 7.17 -0.85
CA TYR A 23 3.23 7.78 -2.02
C TYR A 23 3.97 7.40 -3.30
N ILE A 24 5.28 7.66 -3.34
CA ILE A 24 6.11 7.40 -4.52
C ILE A 24 6.18 5.90 -4.82
N GLY A 25 6.41 5.07 -3.80
CA GLY A 25 6.68 3.65 -3.97
C GLY A 25 5.44 2.78 -4.20
N ALA A 26 4.26 3.23 -3.78
CA ALA A 26 3.06 2.41 -3.84
C ALA A 26 1.81 3.16 -4.32
N LEU A 27 1.45 4.28 -3.68
CA LEU A 27 0.15 4.91 -3.93
C LEU A 27 0.06 5.54 -5.32
N LYS A 28 1.08 6.27 -5.75
CA LYS A 28 1.11 6.94 -7.06
C LYS A 28 0.95 5.94 -8.21
N PRO A 29 1.73 4.84 -8.30
CA PRO A 29 1.52 3.82 -9.33
C PRO A 29 0.12 3.19 -9.32
N LEU A 30 -0.46 2.95 -8.14
CA LEU A 30 -1.81 2.39 -8.01
C LEU A 30 -2.89 3.36 -8.51
N ILE A 31 -2.75 4.65 -8.19
CA ILE A 31 -3.66 5.70 -8.65
C ILE A 31 -3.57 5.86 -10.17
N GLU A 32 -2.37 5.87 -10.72
CA GLU A 32 -2.13 5.92 -12.17
C GLU A 32 -2.76 4.70 -12.87
N GLN A 33 -2.60 3.51 -12.31
CA GLN A 33 -3.20 2.27 -12.82
C GLN A 33 -4.73 2.31 -12.82
N SER A 34 -5.34 2.90 -11.78
CA SER A 34 -6.79 3.05 -11.70
C SER A 34 -7.41 3.92 -12.80
N GLN A 35 -6.60 4.77 -13.47
CA GLN A 35 -7.10 5.59 -14.57
C GLN A 35 -7.52 4.76 -15.79
N THR A 36 -6.94 3.57 -15.96
CA THR A 36 -7.10 2.77 -17.18
C THR A 36 -7.51 1.32 -16.95
N GLN A 37 -7.48 0.83 -15.72
CA GLN A 37 -7.72 -0.58 -15.40
C GLN A 37 -8.78 -0.73 -14.32
N LYS A 38 -9.64 -1.73 -14.47
CA LYS A 38 -10.60 -2.11 -13.43
C LYS A 38 -9.86 -2.60 -12.20
N THR A 39 -10.00 -1.87 -11.10
CA THR A 39 -9.25 -2.09 -9.87
C THR A 39 -10.19 -2.29 -8.68
N PHE A 40 -10.04 -3.40 -7.97
CA PHE A 40 -10.60 -3.56 -6.62
C PHE A 40 -9.55 -3.11 -5.61
N MET A 41 -9.88 -2.09 -4.83
CA MET A 41 -9.00 -1.51 -3.84
C MET A 41 -9.69 -1.54 -2.47
N PHE A 42 -9.14 -2.32 -1.54
CA PHE A 42 -9.74 -2.44 -0.22
C PHE A 42 -8.85 -1.90 0.89
N ILE A 43 -9.50 -1.34 1.90
CA ILE A 43 -8.83 -0.96 3.15
C ILE A 43 -8.84 -2.20 4.03
N ALA A 44 -7.65 -2.74 4.29
CA ALA A 44 -7.42 -4.03 4.94
C ALA A 44 -7.53 -3.91 6.47
N ASP A 45 -8.69 -3.54 6.97
CA ASP A 45 -8.97 -3.28 8.39
C ASP A 45 -8.97 -4.57 9.23
N LEU A 46 -9.38 -5.72 8.66
CA LEU A 46 -9.25 -7.02 9.33
C LEU A 46 -7.78 -7.42 9.50
N HIS A 47 -6.94 -7.18 8.49
CA HIS A 47 -5.50 -7.40 8.62
C HIS A 47 -4.83 -6.45 9.62
N ALA A 48 -5.41 -5.26 9.85
CA ALA A 48 -4.89 -4.31 10.83
C ALA A 48 -5.06 -4.82 12.28
N LEU A 49 -6.03 -5.69 12.56
CA LEU A 49 -6.26 -6.29 13.88
C LEU A 49 -5.03 -7.06 14.42
N ASN A 50 -4.16 -7.53 13.54
CA ASN A 50 -2.91 -8.18 13.95
C ASN A 50 -1.92 -7.22 14.65
N SER A 51 -2.11 -5.91 14.53
CA SER A 51 -1.17 -4.90 15.07
C SER A 51 -1.84 -3.74 15.79
N ILE A 52 -3.15 -3.54 15.58
CA ILE A 52 -3.91 -2.43 16.20
C ILE A 52 -5.06 -3.04 16.99
N HIS A 53 -5.06 -2.80 18.31
CA HIS A 53 -6.06 -3.31 19.24
C HIS A 53 -7.04 -2.23 19.72
N SER A 54 -7.23 -1.17 18.93
CA SER A 54 -8.13 -0.06 19.21
C SER A 54 -9.09 0.16 18.05
N ALA A 55 -10.38 -0.10 18.25
CA ALA A 55 -11.41 0.14 17.25
C ALA A 55 -11.43 1.61 16.78
N ALA A 56 -11.22 2.55 17.71
CA ALA A 56 -11.16 3.98 17.38
C ALA A 56 -9.99 4.30 16.44
N GLN A 57 -8.82 3.69 16.66
CA GLN A 57 -7.65 3.87 15.78
C GLN A 57 -7.87 3.25 14.40
N ILE A 58 -8.39 2.02 14.33
CA ILE A 58 -8.71 1.39 13.05
C ILE A 58 -9.69 2.24 12.27
N LYS A 59 -10.78 2.69 12.90
CA LYS A 59 -11.78 3.56 12.27
C LYS A 59 -11.16 4.86 11.77
N GLN A 60 -10.33 5.54 12.59
CA GLN A 60 -9.67 6.78 12.20
C GLN A 60 -8.73 6.57 11.01
N HIS A 61 -7.88 5.55 11.05
CA HIS A 61 -6.94 5.26 9.97
C HIS A 61 -7.64 4.79 8.68
N THR A 62 -8.80 4.13 8.80
CA THR A 62 -9.63 3.78 7.64
C THR A 62 -10.10 5.04 6.90
N TYR A 63 -10.64 6.04 7.63
CA TYR A 63 -11.00 7.32 7.02
C TYR A 63 -9.81 8.04 6.41
N GLU A 64 -8.67 8.06 7.11
CA GLU A 64 -7.44 8.69 6.61
C GLU A 64 -6.97 8.07 5.28
N ILE A 65 -6.97 6.74 5.17
CA ILE A 65 -6.59 6.05 3.93
C ILE A 65 -7.62 6.29 2.82
N ALA A 66 -8.92 6.21 3.12
CA ALA A 66 -9.95 6.49 2.13
C ALA A 66 -9.87 7.92 1.60
N ALA A 67 -9.84 8.91 2.50
CA ALA A 67 -9.68 10.31 2.13
C ALA A 67 -8.41 10.56 1.32
N LEU A 68 -7.31 9.92 1.71
CA LEU A 68 -6.03 10.02 1.01
C LEU A 68 -6.11 9.53 -0.43
N LEU A 69 -6.66 8.33 -0.65
CA LEU A 69 -6.76 7.74 -1.98
C LEU A 69 -7.64 8.60 -2.90
N ILE A 70 -8.80 9.04 -2.39
CA ILE A 70 -9.72 9.89 -3.15
C ILE A 70 -9.06 11.23 -3.47
N SER A 71 -8.44 11.89 -2.50
CA SER A 71 -7.81 13.20 -2.68
C SER A 71 -6.63 13.17 -3.64
N LEU A 72 -5.92 12.04 -3.74
CA LEU A 72 -4.82 11.84 -4.70
C LEU A 72 -5.32 11.49 -6.11
N GLY A 73 -6.63 11.43 -6.35
CA GLY A 73 -7.23 11.24 -7.67
C GLY A 73 -7.48 9.79 -8.04
N LEU A 74 -7.78 8.92 -7.07
CA LEU A 74 -8.28 7.58 -7.37
C LEU A 74 -9.51 7.68 -8.26
N ASN A 75 -9.47 7.03 -9.42
CA ASN A 75 -10.59 7.03 -10.36
C ASN A 75 -11.68 6.06 -9.92
N LEU A 76 -12.73 6.56 -9.26
CA LEU A 76 -13.82 5.75 -8.71
C LEU A 76 -14.75 5.13 -9.80
N ASP A 77 -14.67 5.57 -11.06
CA ASP A 77 -15.39 4.93 -12.16
C ASP A 77 -14.76 3.56 -12.49
N ASN A 78 -13.44 3.46 -12.43
CA ASN A 78 -12.68 2.23 -12.68
C ASN A 78 -12.31 1.50 -11.39
N ALA A 79 -12.13 2.22 -10.28
CA ALA A 79 -11.77 1.65 -9.00
C ALA A 79 -12.98 1.43 -8.11
N VAL A 80 -13.05 0.27 -7.49
CA VAL A 80 -14.01 -0.09 -6.45
C VAL A 80 -13.29 0.02 -5.11
N LEU A 81 -13.53 1.11 -4.36
CA LEU A 81 -12.91 1.35 -3.05
C LEU A 81 -13.87 0.93 -1.93
N PHE A 82 -13.45 0.03 -1.04
CA PHE A 82 -14.28 -0.49 0.05
C PHE A 82 -13.47 -0.89 1.29
N ARG A 83 -14.13 -1.10 2.43
CA ARG A 83 -13.53 -1.71 3.62
C ARG A 83 -13.59 -3.23 3.48
N GLN A 84 -12.52 -3.92 3.83
CA GLN A 84 -12.47 -5.37 3.84
C GLN A 84 -13.58 -5.96 4.72
N SER A 85 -13.81 -5.37 5.89
CA SER A 85 -14.82 -5.80 6.86
C SER A 85 -16.27 -5.63 6.40
N ASP A 86 -16.53 -4.85 5.35
CA ASP A 86 -17.89 -4.67 4.80
C ASP A 86 -18.31 -5.84 3.88
N ILE A 87 -17.43 -6.82 3.63
CA ILE A 87 -17.68 -7.95 2.72
C ILE A 87 -17.81 -9.24 3.54
N ASP A 88 -19.02 -9.67 3.79
CA ASP A 88 -19.30 -10.87 4.60
C ASP A 88 -18.77 -12.17 3.98
N GLU A 89 -18.69 -12.23 2.66
CA GLU A 89 -18.17 -13.36 1.91
C GLU A 89 -16.71 -13.67 2.22
N ILE A 90 -15.92 -12.68 2.63
CA ILE A 90 -14.52 -12.86 3.04
C ILE A 90 -14.40 -13.81 4.22
N TYR A 91 -15.24 -13.66 5.23
CA TYR A 91 -15.21 -14.53 6.42
C TYR A 91 -15.57 -15.97 6.06
N GLN A 92 -16.55 -16.14 5.19
CA GLN A 92 -16.99 -17.46 4.72
C GLN A 92 -15.90 -18.12 3.87
N LEU A 93 -15.37 -17.40 2.87
CA LEU A 93 -14.32 -17.95 2.00
C LEU A 93 -13.05 -18.27 2.79
N ASN A 94 -12.62 -17.40 3.70
CA ASN A 94 -11.49 -17.68 4.60
C ASN A 94 -11.69 -19.00 5.35
N THR A 95 -12.88 -19.24 5.91
CA THR A 95 -13.21 -20.49 6.61
C THR A 95 -13.16 -21.70 5.68
N LEU A 96 -13.70 -21.59 4.47
CA LEU A 96 -13.69 -22.68 3.49
C LEU A 96 -12.26 -23.02 3.04
N LEU A 97 -11.43 -21.99 2.77
CA LEU A 97 -10.03 -22.17 2.35
C LEU A 97 -9.15 -22.81 3.44
N MET A 98 -9.47 -22.66 4.72
CA MET A 98 -8.76 -23.35 5.81
C MET A 98 -8.79 -24.86 5.64
N ASN A 99 -9.87 -25.43 5.05
CA ASN A 99 -10.03 -26.86 4.87
C ASN A 99 -9.17 -27.46 3.74
N VAL A 100 -8.66 -26.63 2.85
CA VAL A 100 -7.77 -27.04 1.75
C VAL A 100 -6.32 -26.59 1.96
N THR A 101 -6.06 -25.76 2.96
CA THR A 101 -4.74 -25.18 3.22
C THR A 101 -3.91 -26.09 4.11
N PRO A 102 -2.78 -26.66 3.64
CA PRO A 102 -1.93 -27.47 4.49
C PRO A 102 -1.24 -26.64 5.60
N LYS A 103 -1.23 -27.15 6.83
CA LYS A 103 -0.50 -26.53 7.94
C LYS A 103 0.96 -26.25 7.60
N GLY A 104 1.61 -27.16 6.86
CA GLY A 104 3.01 -26.99 6.42
C GLY A 104 3.23 -25.79 5.50
N LEU A 105 2.20 -25.32 4.77
CA LEU A 105 2.25 -24.09 4.01
C LEU A 105 2.31 -22.88 4.96
N MET A 106 1.45 -22.85 5.97
CA MET A 106 1.40 -21.77 6.97
C MET A 106 2.68 -21.68 7.78
N ASN A 107 3.28 -22.82 8.15
CA ASN A 107 4.58 -22.85 8.84
C ASN A 107 5.72 -22.17 8.06
N ARG A 108 5.55 -21.95 6.75
CA ARG A 108 6.56 -21.30 5.89
C ARG A 108 6.34 -19.78 5.76
N ALA A 109 5.26 -19.23 6.32
CA ALA A 109 4.98 -17.80 6.28
C ALA A 109 6.09 -16.99 6.97
N HIS A 110 6.59 -15.97 6.28
CA HIS A 110 7.75 -15.18 6.75
C HIS A 110 7.50 -14.56 8.12
N SER A 111 6.30 -14.00 8.35
CA SER A 111 5.96 -13.35 9.64
C SER A 111 5.86 -14.35 10.79
N TYR A 112 5.33 -15.57 10.54
CA TYR A 112 5.31 -16.62 11.55
C TYR A 112 6.74 -17.05 11.90
N LYS A 113 7.59 -17.32 10.88
CA LYS A 113 9.00 -17.64 11.09
C LYS A 113 9.74 -16.54 11.85
N ALA A 114 9.57 -15.28 11.45
CA ALA A 114 10.23 -14.15 12.12
C ALA A 114 9.78 -14.01 13.59
N ALA A 115 8.54 -14.36 13.91
CA ALA A 115 8.06 -14.38 15.30
C ALA A 115 8.70 -15.52 16.09
N MET A 116 8.74 -16.74 15.53
CA MET A 116 9.42 -17.89 16.14
C MET A 116 10.91 -17.65 16.37
N ASP A 117 11.61 -17.11 15.37
CA ASP A 117 13.06 -16.81 15.45
C ASP A 117 13.34 -15.81 16.58
N ARG A 118 12.50 -14.76 16.71
CA ARG A 118 12.58 -13.78 17.77
C ARG A 118 12.33 -14.41 19.15
N ASN A 119 11.30 -15.24 19.31
CA ASN A 119 11.00 -15.93 20.56
C ASN A 119 12.14 -16.86 20.96
N THR A 120 12.67 -17.62 20.00
CA THR A 120 13.85 -18.48 20.21
C THR A 120 15.07 -17.67 20.65
N ALA A 121 15.35 -16.53 20.00
CA ALA A 121 16.46 -15.65 20.35
C ALA A 121 16.32 -15.06 21.76
N ASN A 122 15.08 -14.84 22.22
CA ASN A 122 14.78 -14.34 23.57
C ASN A 122 14.75 -15.46 24.63
N GLY A 123 14.85 -16.73 24.25
CA GLY A 123 14.71 -17.87 25.16
C GLY A 123 13.28 -18.09 25.63
N GLU A 124 12.29 -17.62 24.89
CA GLU A 124 10.85 -17.79 25.15
C GLU A 124 10.31 -19.05 24.46
N ASP A 125 9.08 -19.46 24.85
CA ASP A 125 8.37 -20.50 24.12
C ASP A 125 8.22 -20.09 22.65
N ILE A 126 8.37 -21.05 21.73
CA ILE A 126 8.40 -20.80 20.29
C ILE A 126 7.14 -20.09 19.79
N ASP A 127 6.00 -20.38 20.39
CA ASP A 127 4.69 -19.80 20.04
C ASP A 127 4.29 -18.65 20.99
N ALA A 128 5.18 -18.17 21.86
CA ALA A 128 4.88 -17.08 22.79
C ALA A 128 4.37 -15.82 22.04
N GLY A 129 3.18 -15.35 22.42
CA GLY A 129 2.55 -14.16 21.82
C GLY A 129 2.09 -14.31 20.37
N ILE A 130 2.18 -15.50 19.77
CA ILE A 130 1.70 -15.78 18.42
C ILE A 130 0.22 -16.17 18.50
N ASN A 131 -0.66 -15.28 18.01
CA ASN A 131 -2.08 -15.56 17.91
C ASN A 131 -2.44 -16.19 16.55
N MET A 132 -3.64 -16.76 16.45
CA MET A 132 -4.12 -17.39 15.22
C MET A 132 -4.24 -16.40 14.05
N GLY A 133 -4.53 -15.12 14.32
CA GLY A 133 -4.54 -14.08 13.29
C GLY A 133 -3.18 -13.92 12.60
N LEU A 134 -2.08 -13.92 13.37
CA LEU A 134 -0.73 -13.88 12.82
C LEU A 134 -0.37 -15.17 12.06
N TYR A 135 -0.87 -16.31 12.53
CA TYR A 135 -0.57 -17.60 11.89
C TYR A 135 -1.36 -17.82 10.61
N THR A 136 -2.65 -17.42 10.58
CA THR A 136 -3.59 -17.72 9.47
C THR A 136 -3.83 -16.54 8.52
N TYR A 137 -3.26 -15.34 8.77
CA TYR A 137 -3.51 -14.20 7.88
C TYR A 137 -3.18 -14.46 6.40
N PRO A 138 -2.25 -15.38 6.00
CA PRO A 138 -2.06 -15.66 4.58
C PRO A 138 -3.28 -16.33 3.93
N ILE A 139 -4.11 -17.05 4.71
CA ILE A 139 -5.37 -17.62 4.20
C ILE A 139 -6.40 -16.50 3.98
N LEU A 140 -6.49 -15.54 4.93
CA LEU A 140 -7.35 -14.37 4.78
C LEU A 140 -6.95 -13.54 3.56
N MET A 141 -5.65 -13.29 3.36
CA MET A 141 -5.17 -12.59 2.17
C MET A 141 -5.43 -13.39 0.89
N SER A 142 -5.39 -14.71 0.95
CA SER A 142 -5.78 -15.56 -0.19
C SER A 142 -7.27 -15.44 -0.49
N ALA A 143 -8.12 -15.35 0.54
CA ALA A 143 -9.55 -15.08 0.37
C ALA A 143 -9.79 -13.71 -0.29
N ASP A 144 -9.11 -12.64 0.16
CA ASP A 144 -9.16 -11.33 -0.49
C ASP A 144 -8.84 -11.41 -1.98
N ILE A 145 -7.78 -12.13 -2.34
CA ILE A 145 -7.29 -12.22 -3.71
C ILE A 145 -8.23 -13.05 -4.60
N LEU A 146 -8.69 -14.18 -4.09
CA LEU A 146 -9.45 -15.15 -4.88
C LEU A 146 -10.92 -14.77 -5.06
N LEU A 147 -11.48 -14.00 -4.11
CA LEU A 147 -12.90 -13.62 -4.08
C LEU A 147 -13.29 -12.79 -5.31
N TYR A 148 -12.38 -11.96 -5.81
CA TYR A 148 -12.64 -11.04 -6.93
C TYR A 148 -12.14 -11.55 -8.28
N ASN A 149 -11.70 -12.80 -8.39
CA ASN A 149 -11.11 -13.39 -9.61
C ASN A 149 -9.98 -12.54 -10.20
N SER A 150 -9.13 -11.97 -9.33
CA SER A 150 -8.07 -11.04 -9.70
C SER A 150 -7.04 -11.69 -10.62
N ASP A 151 -6.69 -10.99 -11.70
CA ASP A 151 -5.64 -11.41 -12.63
C ASP A 151 -4.27 -10.92 -12.15
N ILE A 152 -4.24 -9.72 -11.59
CA ILE A 152 -3.01 -9.01 -11.20
C ILE A 152 -3.12 -8.53 -9.74
N VAL A 153 -2.09 -8.81 -8.97
CA VAL A 153 -1.94 -8.30 -7.60
C VAL A 153 -0.61 -7.54 -7.52
N PRO A 154 -0.64 -6.19 -7.60
CA PRO A 154 0.54 -5.36 -7.41
C PRO A 154 1.00 -5.45 -5.96
N VAL A 155 2.25 -5.86 -5.75
CA VAL A 155 2.82 -6.04 -4.40
C VAL A 155 4.27 -5.60 -4.35
N GLY A 156 4.73 -5.21 -3.17
CA GLY A 156 6.16 -5.11 -2.89
C GLY A 156 6.84 -6.49 -2.93
N SER A 157 8.14 -6.51 -3.09
CA SER A 157 8.93 -7.75 -3.14
C SER A 157 8.77 -8.61 -1.87
N ASP A 158 8.57 -7.98 -0.72
CA ASP A 158 8.32 -8.62 0.57
C ASP A 158 6.95 -9.30 0.67
N GLN A 159 5.99 -8.89 -0.15
CA GLN A 159 4.63 -9.45 -0.20
C GLN A 159 4.44 -10.52 -1.29
N LYS A 160 5.44 -10.77 -2.14
CA LYS A 160 5.38 -11.76 -3.22
C LYS A 160 4.96 -13.14 -2.71
N GLN A 161 5.52 -13.58 -1.56
CA GLN A 161 5.21 -14.87 -0.96
C GLN A 161 3.72 -15.05 -0.68
N HIS A 162 3.02 -13.98 -0.30
CA HIS A 162 1.59 -14.08 0.01
C HIS A 162 0.73 -14.32 -1.22
N VAL A 163 1.10 -13.74 -2.36
CA VAL A 163 0.40 -14.03 -3.63
C VAL A 163 0.72 -15.45 -4.11
N GLU A 164 1.94 -15.94 -3.86
CA GLU A 164 2.30 -17.35 -4.11
C GLU A 164 1.47 -18.30 -3.24
N PHE A 165 1.23 -17.96 -1.97
CA PHE A 165 0.32 -18.73 -1.11
C PHE A 165 -1.11 -18.75 -1.65
N ALA A 166 -1.63 -17.62 -2.12
CA ALA A 166 -2.96 -17.58 -2.76
C ALA A 166 -3.03 -18.48 -3.99
N ARG A 167 -1.97 -18.53 -4.79
CA ARG A 167 -1.86 -19.46 -5.94
C ARG A 167 -1.83 -20.91 -5.51
N ASP A 168 -1.03 -21.24 -4.49
CA ASP A 168 -0.94 -22.61 -3.97
C ASP A 168 -2.29 -23.07 -3.42
N ILE A 169 -2.96 -22.23 -2.61
CA ILE A 169 -4.26 -22.54 -2.03
C ILE A 169 -5.33 -22.71 -3.11
N ALA A 170 -5.36 -21.82 -4.12
CA ALA A 170 -6.23 -21.97 -5.27
C ALA A 170 -5.97 -23.27 -6.04
N GLY A 171 -4.68 -23.64 -6.23
CA GLY A 171 -4.28 -24.89 -6.85
C GLY A 171 -4.73 -26.13 -6.06
N TYR A 172 -4.61 -26.12 -4.72
CA TYR A 172 -5.11 -27.20 -3.89
C TYR A 172 -6.63 -27.33 -3.98
N PHE A 173 -7.34 -26.19 -3.94
CA PHE A 173 -8.77 -26.15 -4.11
C PHE A 173 -9.20 -26.73 -5.48
N ASN A 174 -8.66 -26.20 -6.56
CA ASN A 174 -9.01 -26.61 -7.92
C ASN A 174 -8.72 -28.10 -8.17
N LYS A 175 -7.64 -28.63 -7.56
CA LYS A 175 -7.31 -30.06 -7.66
C LYS A 175 -8.35 -30.97 -6.99
N ILE A 176 -8.95 -30.52 -5.88
CA ILE A 176 -9.87 -31.33 -5.08
C ILE A 176 -11.31 -31.18 -5.60
N TYR A 177 -11.72 -29.95 -5.92
CA TYR A 177 -13.12 -29.60 -6.17
C TYR A 177 -13.41 -29.19 -7.62
N GLY A 178 -12.40 -29.19 -8.50
CA GLY A 178 -12.51 -28.73 -9.90
C GLY A 178 -12.15 -27.27 -10.10
N GLU A 179 -11.92 -26.87 -11.34
CA GLU A 179 -11.49 -25.53 -11.74
C GLU A 179 -12.51 -24.45 -11.33
N THR A 180 -12.25 -23.79 -10.23
CA THR A 180 -13.11 -22.76 -9.62
C THR A 180 -12.42 -21.41 -9.54
N PHE A 181 -11.15 -21.39 -9.14
CA PHE A 181 -10.37 -20.16 -8.97
C PHE A 181 -9.38 -19.95 -10.12
N LYS A 182 -9.27 -18.67 -10.56
CA LYS A 182 -8.11 -18.23 -11.35
C LYS A 182 -6.87 -18.20 -10.45
N LEU A 183 -5.70 -18.46 -11.07
CA LEU A 183 -4.41 -18.32 -10.38
C LEU A 183 -3.89 -16.88 -10.54
N PRO A 184 -3.87 -16.05 -9.48
CA PRO A 184 -3.45 -14.65 -9.56
C PRO A 184 -1.97 -14.53 -9.92
N THR A 185 -1.59 -13.44 -10.59
CA THR A 185 -0.19 -13.16 -10.94
C THR A 185 0.34 -12.04 -10.07
N PRO A 186 1.41 -12.26 -9.27
CA PRO A 186 2.08 -11.17 -8.58
C PRO A 186 2.77 -10.26 -9.60
N VAL A 187 2.52 -8.96 -9.51
CA VAL A 187 3.28 -7.95 -10.24
C VAL A 187 4.07 -7.14 -9.22
N ILE A 188 5.39 -7.32 -9.27
CA ILE A 188 6.28 -6.50 -8.47
C ILE A 188 6.38 -5.15 -9.16
N GLY A 189 5.95 -4.08 -8.47
CA GLY A 189 6.09 -2.72 -8.97
C GLY A 189 7.53 -2.45 -9.41
N GLN A 190 7.72 -1.55 -10.37
CA GLN A 190 9.06 -1.11 -10.72
C GLN A 190 9.77 -0.70 -9.43
N ASP A 191 10.99 -1.18 -9.26
CA ASP A 191 11.82 -0.76 -8.14
C ASP A 191 12.06 0.75 -8.28
N THR A 192 11.27 1.55 -7.57
CA THR A 192 11.43 3.01 -7.54
C THR A 192 12.74 3.40 -6.84
N GLY A 193 13.55 2.41 -6.52
CA GLY A 193 14.74 2.60 -5.73
C GLY A 193 14.43 2.92 -4.27
N LEU A 194 15.47 3.13 -3.52
CA LEU A 194 15.38 3.48 -2.12
C LEU A 194 14.99 4.96 -2.03
N ILE A 195 13.73 5.25 -1.65
CA ILE A 195 13.29 6.63 -1.41
C ILE A 195 13.94 7.13 -0.12
N PRO A 196 14.83 8.14 -0.18
CA PRO A 196 15.55 8.61 0.98
C PRO A 196 14.65 9.42 1.93
N GLY A 197 14.85 9.22 3.22
CA GLY A 197 14.29 10.07 4.29
C GLY A 197 15.14 11.30 4.56
N LEU A 198 14.85 12.00 5.65
CA LEU A 198 15.54 13.24 6.04
C LEU A 198 17.05 13.06 6.24
N ASP A 199 17.49 11.86 6.57
CA ASP A 199 18.87 11.47 6.87
C ASP A 199 19.59 10.73 5.71
N GLY A 200 18.97 10.66 4.54
CA GLY A 200 19.49 9.97 3.38
C GLY A 200 19.30 8.44 3.38
N ARG A 201 18.98 7.83 4.53
CA ARG A 201 18.60 6.41 4.61
C ARG A 201 17.19 6.21 4.07
N LYS A 202 16.78 4.95 3.84
CA LYS A 202 15.40 4.62 3.44
C LYS A 202 14.39 5.33 4.36
N MET A 203 13.42 6.01 3.74
CA MET A 203 12.34 6.67 4.49
C MET A 203 11.48 5.64 5.22
N SER A 204 11.45 5.75 6.56
CA SER A 204 10.73 4.82 7.42
C SER A 204 10.33 5.47 8.74
N LYS A 205 9.14 5.14 9.23
CA LYS A 205 8.66 5.57 10.56
C LYS A 205 9.61 5.10 11.67
N SER A 206 10.22 3.91 11.51
CA SER A 206 11.15 3.34 12.48
C SER A 206 12.45 4.15 12.65
N TYR A 207 12.80 4.98 11.65
CA TYR A 207 14.00 5.83 11.70
C TYR A 207 13.69 7.29 12.03
N ASP A 208 12.41 7.64 12.26
CA ASP A 208 11.94 9.03 12.47
C ASP A 208 12.45 10.01 11.37
N ASN A 209 12.60 9.52 10.15
CA ASN A 209 13.14 10.27 9.01
C ASN A 209 12.10 10.54 7.92
N THR A 210 10.81 10.42 8.24
CA THR A 210 9.71 10.54 7.27
C THR A 210 9.30 11.98 7.03
N ILE A 211 8.77 12.22 5.82
CA ILE A 211 8.05 13.44 5.45
C ILE A 211 6.58 13.03 5.28
N PRO A 212 5.66 13.48 6.18
CA PRO A 212 4.24 13.12 6.09
C PRO A 212 3.62 13.63 4.80
N LEU A 213 2.81 12.81 4.13
CA LEU A 213 2.28 13.13 2.79
C LEU A 213 1.27 14.30 2.82
N MET A 214 0.34 14.29 3.78
CA MET A 214 -0.71 15.31 3.94
C MET A 214 -0.41 16.33 5.03
N ALA A 215 0.89 16.53 5.37
CA ALA A 215 1.26 17.54 6.34
C ALA A 215 0.83 18.96 5.90
N PRO A 216 0.35 19.81 6.82
CA PRO A 216 0.13 21.20 6.53
C PRO A 216 1.39 21.87 5.96
N GLU A 217 1.22 22.89 5.11
CA GLU A 217 2.32 23.52 4.37
C GLU A 217 3.50 23.94 5.28
N LYS A 218 3.20 24.55 6.42
CA LYS A 218 4.24 24.96 7.38
C LYS A 218 5.03 23.79 7.94
N GLU A 219 4.37 22.67 8.20
CA GLU A 219 5.01 21.46 8.72
C GLU A 219 5.83 20.78 7.62
N LEU A 220 5.30 20.66 6.40
CA LEU A 220 6.02 20.15 5.24
C LEU A 220 7.32 20.93 5.04
N LYS A 221 7.24 22.28 5.03
CA LYS A 221 8.43 23.14 4.90
C LYS A 221 9.44 22.87 6.01
N LYS A 222 8.97 22.83 7.27
CA LYS A 222 9.82 22.56 8.44
C LYS A 222 10.53 21.20 8.33
N LYS A 223 9.83 20.16 7.86
CA LYS A 223 10.42 18.81 7.66
C LYS A 223 11.46 18.82 6.54
N ILE A 224 11.17 19.42 5.38
CA ILE A 224 12.10 19.49 4.24
C ILE A 224 13.37 20.28 4.61
N MET A 225 13.24 21.38 5.36
CA MET A 225 14.41 22.13 5.81
C MET A 225 15.35 21.36 6.74
N ARG A 226 14.90 20.26 7.34
CA ARG A 226 15.72 19.36 8.19
C ARG A 226 16.48 18.28 7.40
N ILE A 227 16.32 18.17 6.09
CA ILE A 227 17.08 17.20 5.28
C ILE A 227 18.57 17.42 5.53
N ILE A 228 19.28 16.35 5.86
CA ILE A 228 20.73 16.37 6.08
C ILE A 228 21.44 16.54 4.75
N THR A 229 22.46 17.40 4.74
CA THR A 229 23.31 17.69 3.58
C THR A 229 24.77 17.63 4.00
N ASP A 230 25.68 17.56 3.03
CA ASP A 230 27.11 17.73 3.28
C ASP A 230 27.46 19.18 3.71
N SER A 231 28.74 19.45 3.89
CA SER A 231 29.26 20.74 4.36
C SER A 231 29.70 21.68 3.22
N LYS A 232 29.38 21.39 1.95
CA LYS A 232 29.78 22.23 0.82
C LYS A 232 29.13 23.61 0.89
N THR A 233 29.94 24.61 0.61
CA THR A 233 29.51 26.01 0.57
C THR A 233 28.61 26.30 -0.63
N PRO A 234 27.88 27.42 -0.67
CA PRO A 234 27.08 27.80 -1.81
C PRO A 234 27.83 27.81 -3.14
N ASP A 235 29.05 28.31 -3.16
CA ASP A 235 29.88 28.51 -4.38
C ASP A 235 30.44 27.19 -4.93
N GLU A 236 30.53 26.15 -4.12
CA GLU A 236 31.04 24.86 -4.54
C GLU A 236 30.04 24.08 -5.40
N SER A 237 30.58 23.43 -6.45
CA SER A 237 29.84 22.46 -7.27
C SER A 237 29.38 21.26 -6.40
N LYS A 238 28.14 20.84 -6.61
CA LYS A 238 27.52 19.73 -5.88
C LYS A 238 27.09 18.64 -6.85
N ASN A 239 27.21 17.39 -6.42
CA ASN A 239 26.71 16.25 -7.19
C ASN A 239 25.21 16.05 -6.92
N PRO A 240 24.31 16.24 -7.93
CA PRO A 240 22.87 15.99 -7.73
C PRO A 240 22.57 14.52 -7.38
N ASP A 241 23.33 13.57 -7.93
CA ASP A 241 23.09 12.13 -7.73
C ASP A 241 23.45 11.63 -6.32
N GLU A 242 24.14 12.42 -5.53
CA GLU A 242 24.41 12.18 -4.11
C GLU A 242 23.47 12.96 -3.18
N SER A 243 22.61 13.80 -3.73
CA SER A 243 21.75 14.69 -2.95
C SER A 243 20.38 14.09 -2.66
N THR A 244 20.06 13.90 -1.40
CA THR A 244 18.70 13.55 -0.94
C THR A 244 17.64 14.52 -1.49
N ILE A 245 17.98 15.82 -1.57
CA ILE A 245 17.07 16.85 -2.08
C ILE A 245 16.73 16.58 -3.55
N TYR A 246 17.74 16.31 -4.38
CA TYR A 246 17.53 16.03 -5.80
C TYR A 246 16.84 14.67 -6.01
N HIS A 247 17.19 13.65 -5.23
CA HIS A 247 16.53 12.36 -5.30
C HIS A 247 15.03 12.44 -5.01
N LEU A 248 14.61 13.25 -4.03
CA LEU A 248 13.18 13.48 -3.77
C LEU A 248 12.53 14.33 -4.87
N TYR A 249 13.22 15.36 -5.37
CA TYR A 249 12.70 16.27 -6.40
C TYR A 249 12.28 15.54 -7.68
N LYS A 250 13.07 14.59 -8.14
CA LYS A 250 12.82 13.79 -9.36
C LYS A 250 11.45 13.12 -9.40
N HIS A 251 10.88 12.77 -8.26
CA HIS A 251 9.59 12.10 -8.21
C HIS A 251 8.37 13.03 -8.37
N PHE A 252 8.62 14.35 -8.34
CA PHE A 252 7.56 15.36 -8.45
C PHE A 252 7.75 16.29 -9.66
N ALA A 253 8.90 16.25 -10.30
CA ALA A 253 9.29 17.14 -11.38
C ALA A 253 9.29 16.43 -12.74
N THR A 254 9.17 17.20 -13.81
CA THR A 254 9.38 16.74 -15.19
C THR A 254 10.88 16.56 -15.48
N ASP A 255 11.20 15.83 -16.54
CA ASP A 255 12.60 15.61 -16.96
C ASP A 255 13.34 16.94 -17.23
N SER A 256 12.67 17.95 -17.81
CA SER A 256 13.25 19.28 -18.03
C SER A 256 13.57 19.98 -16.72
N GLU A 257 12.63 19.98 -15.77
CA GLU A 257 12.85 20.58 -14.45
C GLU A 257 13.97 19.84 -13.68
N CYS A 258 14.05 18.52 -13.82
CA CYS A 258 15.13 17.72 -13.23
C CYS A 258 16.50 18.11 -13.82
N ALA A 259 16.59 18.29 -15.15
CA ALA A 259 17.83 18.71 -15.81
C ALA A 259 18.28 20.11 -15.34
N GLU A 260 17.36 21.08 -15.31
CA GLU A 260 17.62 22.43 -14.82
C GLU A 260 18.11 22.44 -13.37
N PHE A 261 17.45 21.69 -12.50
CA PHE A 261 17.83 21.61 -11.08
C PHE A 261 19.17 20.91 -10.88
N ALA A 262 19.45 19.86 -11.66
CA ALA A 262 20.76 19.20 -11.67
C ALA A 262 21.89 20.15 -12.10
N ASP A 263 21.65 20.99 -13.11
CA ASP A 263 22.62 21.98 -13.58
C ASP A 263 22.88 23.07 -12.53
N MET A 264 21.86 23.46 -11.74
CA MET A 264 22.06 24.37 -10.61
C MET A 264 22.99 23.77 -9.56
N PHE A 265 22.87 22.48 -9.26
CA PHE A 265 23.78 21.78 -8.37
C PHE A 265 25.23 21.78 -8.89
N ARG A 266 25.41 21.48 -10.18
CA ARG A 266 26.74 21.35 -10.80
C ARG A 266 27.47 22.68 -11.00
N ARG A 267 26.72 23.74 -11.31
CA ARG A 267 27.32 25.06 -11.53
C ARG A 267 27.89 25.70 -10.25
N GLY A 268 27.42 25.33 -9.10
CA GLY A 268 27.62 26.08 -7.87
C GLY A 268 26.77 27.37 -7.81
N GLY A 269 27.00 28.21 -6.83
CA GLY A 269 26.21 29.43 -6.61
C GLY A 269 24.87 29.19 -5.90
N MET A 270 24.55 27.94 -5.54
CA MET A 270 23.30 27.58 -4.87
C MET A 270 23.55 26.95 -3.50
N GLY A 271 23.11 27.60 -2.43
CA GLY A 271 23.13 27.01 -1.10
C GLY A 271 22.05 25.95 -0.89
N TYR A 272 22.27 25.03 0.05
CA TYR A 272 21.29 23.98 0.37
C TYR A 272 19.96 24.53 0.88
N GLY A 273 19.93 25.68 1.54
CA GLY A 273 18.69 26.35 1.91
C GLY A 273 17.79 26.67 0.70
N THR A 274 18.38 27.19 -0.36
CA THR A 274 17.70 27.46 -1.63
C THR A 274 17.23 26.15 -2.28
N ALA A 275 18.09 25.12 -2.35
CA ALA A 275 17.73 23.82 -2.91
C ALA A 275 16.55 23.16 -2.16
N LYS A 276 16.53 23.23 -0.83
CA LYS A 276 15.41 22.74 0.00
C LYS A 276 14.13 23.56 -0.24
N THR A 277 14.24 24.86 -0.47
CA THR A 277 13.08 25.68 -0.80
C THR A 277 12.49 25.30 -2.14
N ILE A 278 13.30 25.07 -3.18
CA ILE A 278 12.86 24.58 -4.48
C ILE A 278 12.16 23.23 -4.35
N LEU A 279 12.73 22.29 -3.59
CA LEU A 279 12.09 21.00 -3.32
C LEU A 279 10.73 21.18 -2.61
N PHE A 280 10.68 22.01 -1.58
CA PHE A 280 9.43 22.30 -0.88
C PHE A 280 8.36 22.87 -1.81
N GLU A 281 8.69 23.88 -2.60
CA GLU A 281 7.77 24.53 -3.54
C GLU A 281 7.24 23.51 -4.57
N LYS A 282 8.11 22.65 -5.09
CA LYS A 282 7.72 21.61 -6.04
C LYS A 282 6.76 20.59 -5.40
N ILE A 283 7.09 20.02 -4.25
CA ILE A 283 6.21 19.08 -3.55
C ILE A 283 4.89 19.77 -3.19
N ASN A 284 4.95 20.99 -2.67
CA ASN A 284 3.76 21.73 -2.27
C ASN A 284 2.84 22.04 -3.46
N SER A 285 3.38 22.40 -4.61
CA SER A 285 2.59 22.68 -5.82
C SER A 285 1.84 21.43 -6.31
N VAL A 286 2.45 20.24 -6.21
CA VAL A 286 1.84 18.97 -6.62
C VAL A 286 0.77 18.50 -5.62
N LEU A 287 0.99 18.70 -4.32
CA LEU A 287 0.15 18.12 -3.28
C LEU A 287 -0.87 19.11 -2.67
N SER A 288 -0.84 20.39 -3.02
CA SER A 288 -1.70 21.41 -2.38
C SER A 288 -3.19 21.15 -2.60
N SER A 289 -3.60 20.82 -3.82
CA SER A 289 -5.00 20.50 -4.15
C SER A 289 -5.45 19.21 -3.46
N ALA A 290 -4.61 18.17 -3.49
CA ALA A 290 -4.91 16.91 -2.81
C ALA A 290 -5.02 17.10 -1.30
N ARG A 291 -4.20 17.96 -0.70
CA ARG A 291 -4.27 18.28 0.73
C ARG A 291 -5.58 18.98 1.08
N ALA A 292 -5.98 19.97 0.29
CA ALA A 292 -7.24 20.69 0.52
C ALA A 292 -8.45 19.73 0.41
N GLU A 293 -8.44 18.84 -0.56
CA GLU A 293 -9.48 17.82 -0.72
C GLU A 293 -9.46 16.79 0.41
N TYR A 294 -8.29 16.36 0.85
CA TYR A 294 -8.16 15.49 2.02
C TYR A 294 -8.78 16.12 3.27
N GLU A 295 -8.49 17.38 3.56
CA GLU A 295 -9.06 18.11 4.71
C GLU A 295 -10.58 18.26 4.58
N ARG A 296 -11.09 18.53 3.39
CA ARG A 296 -12.52 18.59 3.09
C ARG A 296 -13.21 17.25 3.39
N LEU A 297 -12.67 16.16 2.86
CA LEU A 297 -13.21 14.81 3.07
C LEU A 297 -13.16 14.41 4.56
N MET A 298 -12.06 14.67 5.24
CA MET A 298 -11.93 14.38 6.67
C MET A 298 -12.92 15.16 7.53
N SER A 299 -13.35 16.34 7.06
CA SER A 299 -14.40 17.15 7.70
C SER A 299 -15.82 16.67 7.35
N ASN A 300 -15.99 15.93 6.24
CA ASN A 300 -17.25 15.37 5.77
C ASN A 300 -17.19 13.85 5.60
N ARG A 301 -17.05 13.14 6.72
CA ARG A 301 -16.90 11.67 6.73
C ARG A 301 -18.10 10.92 6.14
N ALA A 302 -19.29 11.52 6.14
CA ALA A 302 -20.47 10.92 5.54
C ALA A 302 -20.30 10.67 4.02
N GLU A 303 -19.55 11.53 3.33
CA GLU A 303 -19.21 11.34 1.91
C GLU A 303 -18.27 10.15 1.72
N ILE A 304 -17.27 9.99 2.60
CA ILE A 304 -16.38 8.83 2.57
C ILE A 304 -17.17 7.55 2.83
N ASP A 305 -18.09 7.56 3.79
CA ASP A 305 -18.94 6.40 4.10
C ASP A 305 -19.82 6.03 2.90
N ALA A 306 -20.37 6.99 2.18
CA ALA A 306 -21.16 6.74 0.97
C ALA A 306 -20.32 6.09 -0.14
N ILE A 307 -19.10 6.58 -0.37
CA ILE A 307 -18.17 6.01 -1.36
C ILE A 307 -17.79 4.58 -0.98
N LEU A 308 -17.44 4.34 0.29
CA LEU A 308 -17.09 3.01 0.77
C LEU A 308 -18.26 2.03 0.71
N ALA A 309 -19.48 2.48 1.01
CA ALA A 309 -20.69 1.67 0.91
C ALA A 309 -21.03 1.31 -0.54
N ASP A 310 -20.92 2.25 -1.50
CA ASP A 310 -21.05 1.95 -2.93
C ASP A 310 -20.02 0.93 -3.37
N GLY A 311 -18.76 1.13 -2.97
CA GLY A 311 -17.69 0.19 -3.23
C GLY A 311 -17.97 -1.20 -2.66
N ALA A 312 -18.44 -1.29 -1.42
CA ALA A 312 -18.81 -2.56 -0.79
C ALA A 312 -19.95 -3.26 -1.53
N MET A 313 -20.98 -2.53 -1.98
CA MET A 313 -22.05 -3.10 -2.79
C MET A 313 -21.54 -3.67 -4.12
N ARG A 314 -20.68 -2.94 -4.83
CA ARG A 314 -20.08 -3.37 -6.11
C ARG A 314 -19.14 -4.56 -5.92
N ALA A 315 -18.33 -4.55 -4.87
CA ALA A 315 -17.41 -5.65 -4.52
C ALA A 315 -18.19 -6.88 -4.05
N GLY A 316 -19.22 -6.70 -3.20
CA GLY A 316 -20.07 -7.76 -2.67
C GLY A 316 -20.79 -8.53 -3.77
N ALA A 317 -21.26 -7.87 -4.83
CA ALA A 317 -21.87 -8.55 -5.97
C ALA A 317 -20.94 -9.59 -6.61
N VAL A 318 -19.66 -9.25 -6.81
CA VAL A 318 -18.65 -10.19 -7.36
C VAL A 318 -18.29 -11.26 -6.34
N ALA A 319 -18.18 -10.87 -5.06
CA ALA A 319 -17.87 -11.76 -3.96
C ALA A 319 -18.93 -12.86 -3.79
N THR A 320 -20.20 -12.49 -3.79
CA THR A 320 -21.35 -13.41 -3.67
C THR A 320 -21.33 -14.44 -4.82
N GLU A 321 -21.10 -14.01 -6.06
CA GLU A 321 -21.02 -14.91 -7.21
C GLU A 321 -19.88 -15.92 -7.07
N THR A 322 -18.71 -15.46 -6.67
CA THR A 322 -17.55 -16.34 -6.47
C THR A 322 -17.78 -17.32 -5.32
N LEU A 323 -18.30 -16.83 -4.17
CA LEU A 323 -18.59 -17.68 -3.02
C LEU A 323 -19.66 -18.72 -3.35
N ALA A 324 -20.67 -18.38 -4.14
CA ALA A 324 -21.70 -19.35 -4.59
C ALA A 324 -21.08 -20.50 -5.36
N ARG A 325 -20.17 -20.23 -6.30
CA ARG A 325 -19.43 -21.26 -7.05
C ARG A 325 -18.61 -22.16 -6.12
N VAL A 326 -17.89 -21.54 -5.16
CA VAL A 326 -17.09 -22.27 -4.17
C VAL A 326 -17.95 -23.18 -3.31
N ARG A 327 -19.08 -22.68 -2.82
CA ARG A 327 -20.02 -23.47 -2.01
C ARG A 327 -20.63 -24.63 -2.80
N ALA A 328 -21.04 -24.39 -4.04
CA ALA A 328 -21.54 -25.45 -4.90
C ALA A 328 -20.50 -26.54 -5.15
N ALA A 329 -19.23 -26.17 -5.32
CA ALA A 329 -18.15 -27.14 -5.50
C ALA A 329 -17.84 -27.96 -4.24
N MET A 330 -17.93 -27.36 -3.04
CA MET A 330 -17.56 -28.02 -1.76
C MET A 330 -18.73 -28.69 -1.05
N LEU A 331 -19.94 -28.15 -1.16
CA LEU A 331 -21.07 -28.54 -0.33
C LEU A 331 -22.29 -29.07 -1.13
N GLY A 332 -22.28 -28.91 -2.46
CA GLY A 332 -23.34 -29.36 -3.37
C GLY A 332 -24.35 -28.26 -3.61
#